data_6a743df2eaf57071e13b5c14b863fd3c
#
_entry.id   6a743df2eaf57071e13b5c14b863fd3c
#
_cell.length_a   1.000
_cell.length_b   1.000
_cell.length_c   1.000
_cell.angle_alpha   90.00
_cell.angle_beta   90.00
_cell.angle_gamma   90.00
#
_symmetry.space_group_name_H-M   'P 1'
#
loop_
_entity.id
_entity.type
_entity.pdbx_description
1 polymer ?
#
loop_
_entity_poly.entity_id
_entity_poly.type
_entity_poly.pdbx_seq_one_letter_code
_entity_poly.pdbx_strand_id
1 'polypeptide(L)'
;MKATKILTVLTLILLVCSLVACNDAGKDKTNDGDRKKEIASLMAMEPKSMEEATKLHQDLMAQETAILSDNNALWEKVFLSANKGSSMIENGSNYGDFLLSTIEGAKDQFKADELKILRDGAQQIREIEGKLTTLEQKYPGCGKKPSGDGASVPAENGKPAGKGDLMQFPTFEGKDLDGNDVKSSELFSGNTVTVVNFWFTTCSPCVGELADLEALNRKLAEQGGAVVGVNSFTLDGDKTAISEAKDILSKKGVSYRNIWFDSKSDAGKFTAGLFSFPTTYVVDKNGNIVGEPIVGAITGKKQAETLQKLIDQAIANSKG
;
A
#
# COMPACT_ATOMS: atom_id res chain seq x y z
N MET A 1 32.43 -31.06 39.48
CA MET A 1 31.78 -31.74 38.33
C MET A 1 30.37 -31.21 38.19
N LYS A 2 30.12 -30.34 37.22
CA LYS A 2 28.86 -29.95 36.57
C LYS A 2 29.01 -28.52 35.99
N ALA A 3 29.78 -28.42 34.95
CA ALA A 3 29.83 -27.22 34.09
C ALA A 3 30.16 -27.71 32.68
N THR A 4 29.17 -28.17 31.95
CA THR A 4 29.30 -28.44 30.50
C THR A 4 27.93 -28.88 29.95
N LYS A 5 26.99 -27.94 29.79
CA LYS A 5 25.77 -28.15 28.97
C LYS A 5 25.00 -26.83 28.62
N ILE A 6 25.67 -25.67 28.56
CA ILE A 6 25.04 -24.39 28.16
C ILE A 6 25.84 -23.72 27.03
N LEU A 7 26.40 -24.48 26.11
CA LEU A 7 27.18 -23.90 25.00
C LEU A 7 26.83 -24.50 23.63
N THR A 8 25.58 -24.88 23.40
CA THR A 8 25.22 -25.48 22.09
C THR A 8 23.91 -24.96 21.52
N VAL A 9 23.39 -23.84 22.01
CA VAL A 9 22.15 -23.21 21.45
C VAL A 9 22.41 -21.79 20.90
N LEU A 10 23.62 -21.26 21.04
CA LEU A 10 23.93 -19.88 20.60
C LEU A 10 24.69 -19.80 19.27
N THR A 11 24.79 -20.87 18.49
CA THR A 11 25.55 -20.90 17.23
C THR A 11 24.71 -21.15 15.97
N LEU A 12 23.38 -20.99 16.03
CA LEU A 12 22.51 -21.17 14.86
C LEU A 12 21.75 -19.92 14.43
N ILE A 13 22.03 -18.75 15.00
CA ILE A 13 21.36 -17.47 14.65
C ILE A 13 22.29 -16.50 13.89
N LEU A 14 23.52 -16.90 13.60
CA LEU A 14 24.53 -15.99 13.00
C LEU A 14 24.97 -16.39 11.59
N LEU A 15 24.11 -17.04 10.79
CA LEU A 15 24.49 -17.45 9.41
C LEU A 15 23.48 -17.03 8.32
N VAL A 16 22.73 -15.95 8.50
CA VAL A 16 21.86 -15.40 7.44
C VAL A 16 22.17 -13.92 7.10
N CYS A 17 23.15 -13.30 7.75
CA CYS A 17 23.52 -11.90 7.48
C CYS A 17 24.88 -11.75 6.81
N SER A 18 25.16 -12.48 5.73
CA SER A 18 26.34 -12.16 4.91
C SER A 18 26.24 -12.75 3.51
N LEU A 19 25.50 -12.08 2.63
CA LEU A 19 25.68 -12.07 1.18
C LEU A 19 24.83 -10.94 0.56
N VAL A 20 25.12 -9.69 0.91
CA VAL A 20 24.83 -8.56 0.02
C VAL A 20 26.11 -7.77 -0.06
N ALA A 21 26.97 -8.16 -0.97
CA ALA A 21 28.04 -7.30 -1.49
C ALA A 21 27.70 -7.02 -2.95
N CYS A 22 27.43 -5.75 -3.21
CA CYS A 22 27.61 -5.00 -4.45
C CYS A 22 27.85 -5.78 -5.75
N ASN A 23 26.95 -5.69 -6.71
CA ASN A 23 27.32 -5.09 -8.00
C ASN A 23 26.10 -4.86 -8.92
N ASP A 24 26.11 -3.70 -9.56
CA ASP A 24 25.65 -3.37 -10.91
C ASP A 24 24.13 -3.32 -11.23
N ALA A 25 23.79 -2.21 -11.89
CA ALA A 25 22.51 -1.89 -12.48
C ALA A 25 22.05 -2.98 -13.48
N GLY A 26 21.09 -3.80 -13.06
CA GLY A 26 20.42 -4.78 -13.91
C GLY A 26 19.13 -5.21 -13.23
N LYS A 27 18.00 -5.05 -13.92
CA LYS A 27 16.65 -5.50 -13.55
C LYS A 27 16.69 -6.79 -12.74
N ASP A 28 16.46 -6.68 -11.43
CA ASP A 28 16.34 -7.83 -10.55
C ASP A 28 14.97 -8.50 -10.80
N LYS A 29 14.94 -9.38 -11.80
CA LYS A 29 13.89 -10.38 -11.89
C LYS A 29 14.18 -11.38 -10.79
N THR A 30 13.59 -11.19 -9.61
CA THR A 30 13.51 -12.28 -8.63
C THR A 30 12.97 -13.50 -9.37
N ASN A 31 13.74 -14.57 -9.37
CA ASN A 31 13.35 -15.80 -10.06
C ASN A 31 12.06 -16.31 -9.40
N ASP A 32 10.99 -16.55 -10.16
CA ASP A 32 9.69 -17.08 -9.70
C ASP A 32 9.86 -18.28 -8.74
N GLY A 33 10.90 -19.10 -8.95
CA GLY A 33 11.24 -20.21 -8.07
C GLY A 33 11.72 -19.80 -6.67
N ASP A 34 12.39 -18.68 -6.53
CA ASP A 34 12.90 -18.21 -5.24
C ASP A 34 11.78 -17.54 -4.45
N ARG A 35 10.88 -16.80 -5.10
CA ARG A 35 9.67 -16.26 -4.46
C ARG A 35 8.75 -17.37 -3.94
N LYS A 36 8.50 -18.41 -4.72
CA LYS A 36 7.68 -19.55 -4.26
C LYS A 36 8.25 -20.22 -3.01
N LYS A 37 9.59 -20.33 -2.91
CA LYS A 37 10.24 -20.83 -1.69
C LYS A 37 10.07 -19.89 -0.51
N GLU A 38 10.20 -18.59 -0.73
CA GLU A 38 10.02 -17.57 0.30
C GLU A 38 8.58 -17.57 0.82
N ILE A 39 7.58 -17.54 -0.08
CA ILE A 39 6.17 -17.66 0.30
C ILE A 39 5.93 -18.95 1.10
N ALA A 40 6.44 -20.10 0.65
CA ALA A 40 6.29 -21.37 1.36
C ALA A 40 6.90 -21.30 2.77
N SER A 41 8.04 -20.63 2.92
CA SER A 41 8.68 -20.41 4.23
C SER A 41 7.80 -19.55 5.14
N LEU A 42 7.27 -18.43 4.64
CA LEU A 42 6.37 -17.55 5.39
C LEU A 42 5.07 -18.25 5.77
N MET A 43 4.49 -19.02 4.85
CA MET A 43 3.27 -19.81 5.11
C MET A 43 3.44 -20.87 6.19
N ALA A 44 4.64 -21.43 6.34
CA ALA A 44 4.97 -22.40 7.37
C ALA A 44 5.24 -21.80 8.77
N MET A 45 5.39 -20.46 8.86
CA MET A 45 5.67 -19.80 10.14
C MET A 45 4.45 -19.80 11.05
N GLU A 46 4.69 -20.12 12.34
CA GLU A 46 3.71 -20.07 13.42
C GLU A 46 4.16 -19.04 14.46
N PRO A 47 3.67 -17.80 14.41
CA PRO A 47 4.07 -16.77 15.35
C PRO A 47 3.62 -17.11 16.78
N LYS A 48 4.44 -16.72 17.75
CA LYS A 48 4.22 -16.95 19.19
C LYS A 48 3.86 -15.65 19.93
N SER A 49 3.99 -14.52 19.28
CA SER A 49 3.69 -13.20 19.84
C SER A 49 2.95 -12.34 18.84
N MET A 50 2.34 -11.25 19.32
CA MET A 50 1.72 -10.23 18.47
C MET A 50 2.75 -9.58 17.52
N GLU A 51 3.97 -9.33 18.00
CA GLU A 51 5.05 -8.73 17.20
C GLU A 51 5.45 -9.65 16.04
N GLU A 52 5.66 -10.95 16.30
CA GLU A 52 5.95 -11.95 15.27
C GLU A 52 4.80 -12.08 14.28
N ALA A 53 3.54 -12.03 14.75
CA ALA A 53 2.36 -12.08 13.91
C ALA A 53 2.24 -10.84 13.02
N THR A 54 2.51 -9.65 13.56
CA THR A 54 2.52 -8.40 12.80
C THR A 54 3.58 -8.42 11.71
N LYS A 55 4.80 -8.87 12.04
CA LYS A 55 5.87 -9.00 11.05
C LYS A 55 5.50 -10.00 9.95
N LEU A 56 5.01 -11.18 10.31
CA LEU A 56 4.59 -12.19 9.33
C LEU A 56 3.47 -11.66 8.44
N HIS A 57 2.50 -10.92 9.00
CA HIS A 57 1.43 -10.28 8.24
C HIS A 57 2.02 -9.31 7.20
N GLN A 58 2.96 -8.45 7.60
CA GLN A 58 3.63 -7.50 6.71
C GLN A 58 4.41 -8.21 5.59
N ASP A 59 5.19 -9.24 5.94
CA ASP A 59 5.99 -10.01 4.99
C ASP A 59 5.08 -10.71 3.95
N LEU A 60 3.93 -11.26 4.36
CA LEU A 60 2.96 -11.87 3.46
C LEU A 60 2.29 -10.86 2.53
N MET A 61 1.88 -9.70 3.05
CA MET A 61 1.34 -8.59 2.23
C MET A 61 2.35 -8.08 1.21
N ALA A 62 3.64 -8.04 1.57
CA ALA A 62 4.70 -7.67 0.64
C ALA A 62 4.83 -8.67 -0.52
N GLN A 63 4.68 -9.98 -0.26
CA GLN A 63 4.68 -11.01 -1.30
C GLN A 63 3.48 -10.88 -2.25
N GLU A 64 2.31 -10.58 -1.73
CA GLU A 64 1.11 -10.33 -2.54
C GLU A 64 1.32 -9.15 -3.49
N THR A 65 1.81 -8.03 -2.96
CA THR A 65 2.16 -6.85 -3.76
C THR A 65 3.20 -7.20 -4.84
N ALA A 66 4.22 -7.99 -4.51
CA ALA A 66 5.24 -8.41 -5.47
C ALA A 66 4.69 -9.30 -6.59
N ILE A 67 3.76 -10.24 -6.29
CA ILE A 67 3.09 -11.07 -7.30
C ILE A 67 2.36 -10.20 -8.33
N LEU A 68 1.64 -9.17 -7.87
CA LEU A 68 0.91 -8.25 -8.75
C LEU A 68 1.85 -7.37 -9.57
N SER A 69 2.96 -6.91 -8.97
CA SER A 69 3.93 -6.03 -9.61
C SER A 69 4.71 -6.70 -10.72
N ASP A 70 5.11 -7.97 -10.57
CA ASP A 70 5.97 -8.67 -11.53
C ASP A 70 5.36 -8.85 -12.93
N ASN A 71 4.03 -8.91 -13.00
CA ASN A 71 3.29 -9.09 -14.24
C ASN A 71 2.21 -8.01 -14.39
N ASN A 72 2.57 -6.77 -14.04
CA ASN A 72 1.68 -5.62 -13.98
C ASN A 72 0.76 -5.52 -15.20
N ALA A 73 1.32 -5.55 -16.42
CA ALA A 73 0.54 -5.44 -17.66
C ALA A 73 -0.51 -6.57 -17.86
N LEU A 74 -0.25 -7.77 -17.33
CA LEU A 74 -1.23 -8.87 -17.38
C LEU A 74 -2.35 -8.63 -16.35
N TRP A 75 -2.00 -8.24 -15.14
CA TRP A 75 -2.97 -7.93 -14.09
C TRP A 75 -3.86 -6.75 -14.46
N GLU A 76 -3.31 -5.73 -15.11
CA GLU A 76 -4.10 -4.61 -15.63
C GLU A 76 -5.21 -5.09 -16.58
N LYS A 77 -4.88 -5.98 -17.54
CA LYS A 77 -5.88 -6.56 -18.44
C LYS A 77 -6.96 -7.32 -17.68
N VAL A 78 -6.61 -8.06 -16.60
CA VAL A 78 -7.58 -8.75 -15.73
C VAL A 78 -8.54 -7.74 -15.12
N PHE A 79 -8.04 -6.67 -14.51
CA PHE A 79 -8.86 -5.66 -13.84
C PHE A 79 -9.72 -4.84 -14.81
N LEU A 80 -9.20 -4.54 -16.00
CA LEU A 80 -9.99 -3.87 -17.05
C LEU A 80 -11.11 -4.76 -17.58
N SER A 81 -10.93 -6.08 -17.52
CA SER A 81 -11.93 -7.08 -17.95
C SER A 81 -13.00 -7.34 -16.89
N ALA A 82 -12.76 -6.98 -15.64
CA ALA A 82 -13.73 -7.11 -14.57
C ALA A 82 -14.99 -6.30 -14.91
N ASN A 83 -16.12 -6.99 -15.07
CA ASN A 83 -17.40 -6.35 -15.37
C ASN A 83 -17.78 -5.37 -14.26
N LYS A 84 -18.31 -4.21 -14.65
CA LYS A 84 -18.86 -3.18 -13.74
C LYS A 84 -20.01 -3.67 -12.83
N GLY A 85 -20.43 -4.92 -12.96
CA GLY A 85 -21.47 -5.56 -12.16
C GLY A 85 -21.00 -6.77 -11.34
N SER A 86 -19.71 -7.13 -11.39
CA SER A 86 -19.17 -8.10 -10.44
C SER A 86 -19.19 -7.45 -9.08
N SER A 87 -19.93 -8.04 -8.14
CA SER A 87 -19.94 -7.61 -6.74
C SER A 87 -18.52 -7.39 -6.29
N MET A 88 -18.18 -6.17 -5.97
CA MET A 88 -16.91 -5.88 -5.31
C MET A 88 -16.82 -6.80 -4.09
N ILE A 89 -15.64 -7.28 -3.78
CA ILE A 89 -15.37 -8.21 -2.69
C ILE A 89 -16.24 -7.85 -1.49
N GLU A 90 -17.24 -8.69 -1.18
CA GLU A 90 -17.98 -8.54 0.06
C GLU A 90 -17.01 -8.67 1.23
N ASN A 91 -17.19 -7.88 2.29
CA ASN A 91 -16.37 -7.94 3.48
C ASN A 91 -16.20 -9.40 3.95
N GLY A 92 -14.98 -9.92 3.88
CA GLY A 92 -14.65 -11.30 4.26
C GLY A 92 -14.44 -12.27 3.11
N SER A 93 -14.58 -11.85 1.85
CA SER A 93 -14.23 -12.67 0.68
C SER A 93 -12.72 -12.67 0.46
N ASN A 94 -12.18 -13.83 0.07
CA ASN A 94 -10.76 -13.98 -0.25
C ASN A 94 -10.42 -13.29 -1.57
N TYR A 95 -9.43 -12.40 -1.55
CA TYR A 95 -9.04 -11.62 -2.73
C TYR A 95 -8.55 -12.50 -3.89
N GLY A 96 -7.84 -13.58 -3.59
CA GLY A 96 -7.41 -14.54 -4.61
C GLY A 96 -8.58 -15.27 -5.29
N ASP A 97 -9.68 -15.53 -4.59
CA ASP A 97 -10.90 -16.10 -5.19
C ASP A 97 -11.53 -15.10 -6.17
N PHE A 98 -11.55 -13.82 -5.84
CA PHE A 98 -11.99 -12.76 -6.74
C PHE A 98 -11.11 -12.70 -7.99
N LEU A 99 -9.78 -12.73 -7.84
CA LEU A 99 -8.84 -12.73 -8.97
C LEU A 99 -9.05 -13.95 -9.88
N LEU A 100 -9.16 -15.15 -9.31
CA LEU A 100 -9.42 -16.39 -10.08
C LEU A 100 -10.72 -16.32 -10.86
N SER A 101 -11.80 -15.84 -10.25
CA SER A 101 -13.08 -15.64 -10.91
C SER A 101 -13.00 -14.63 -12.07
N THR A 102 -12.29 -13.54 -11.85
CA THR A 102 -12.11 -12.49 -12.87
C THR A 102 -11.28 -12.99 -14.05
N ILE A 103 -10.19 -13.73 -13.78
CA ILE A 103 -9.35 -14.35 -14.82
C ILE A 103 -10.18 -15.33 -15.65
N GLU A 104 -10.99 -16.17 -15.01
CA GLU A 104 -11.83 -17.13 -15.72
C GLU A 104 -12.89 -16.46 -16.59
N GLY A 105 -13.49 -15.37 -16.11
CA GLY A 105 -14.43 -14.55 -16.88
C GLY A 105 -13.80 -13.84 -18.10
N ALA A 106 -12.50 -13.61 -18.07
CA ALA A 106 -11.76 -12.91 -19.12
C ALA A 106 -10.79 -13.82 -19.93
N LYS A 107 -10.85 -15.14 -19.71
CA LYS A 107 -9.85 -16.09 -20.22
C LYS A 107 -9.57 -16.01 -21.73
N ASP A 108 -10.60 -15.70 -22.51
CA ASP A 108 -10.52 -15.62 -23.97
C ASP A 108 -9.67 -14.42 -24.45
N GLN A 109 -9.30 -13.50 -23.55
CA GLN A 109 -8.46 -12.34 -23.84
C GLN A 109 -6.96 -12.61 -23.62
N PHE A 110 -6.60 -13.79 -23.12
CA PHE A 110 -5.25 -14.15 -22.74
C PHE A 110 -4.75 -15.39 -23.49
N LYS A 111 -3.44 -15.45 -23.71
CA LYS A 111 -2.77 -16.66 -24.21
C LYS A 111 -2.66 -17.70 -23.08
N ALA A 112 -2.38 -18.94 -23.45
CA ALA A 112 -2.29 -20.05 -22.49
C ALA A 112 -1.18 -19.87 -21.44
N ASP A 113 -0.03 -19.33 -21.84
CA ASP A 113 1.10 -19.00 -20.98
C ASP A 113 0.77 -17.83 -20.03
N GLU A 114 0.10 -16.80 -20.53
CA GLU A 114 -0.39 -15.66 -19.74
C GLU A 114 -1.41 -16.12 -18.69
N LEU A 115 -2.38 -16.96 -19.07
CA LEU A 115 -3.36 -17.55 -18.15
C LEU A 115 -2.70 -18.38 -17.05
N LYS A 116 -1.63 -19.11 -17.40
CA LYS A 116 -0.89 -19.89 -16.41
C LYS A 116 -0.26 -18.97 -15.36
N ILE A 117 0.42 -17.91 -15.77
CA ILE A 117 1.06 -16.92 -14.89
C ILE A 117 0.00 -16.29 -13.97
N LEU A 118 -1.11 -15.83 -14.54
CA LEU A 118 -2.20 -15.19 -13.79
C LEU A 118 -2.85 -16.13 -12.76
N ARG A 119 -3.16 -17.37 -13.15
CA ARG A 119 -3.76 -18.36 -12.26
C ARG A 119 -2.80 -18.78 -11.14
N ASP A 120 -1.52 -19.01 -11.46
CA ASP A 120 -0.49 -19.33 -10.47
C ASP A 120 -0.35 -18.18 -9.45
N GLY A 121 -0.32 -16.93 -9.91
CA GLY A 121 -0.27 -15.75 -9.05
C GLY A 121 -1.52 -15.58 -8.18
N ALA A 122 -2.71 -15.68 -8.77
CA ALA A 122 -3.97 -15.58 -8.04
C ALA A 122 -4.13 -16.70 -6.99
N GLN A 123 -3.65 -17.92 -7.28
CA GLN A 123 -3.66 -19.02 -6.33
C GLN A 123 -2.71 -18.76 -5.15
N GLN A 124 -1.53 -18.19 -5.39
CA GLN A 124 -0.61 -17.80 -4.32
C GLN A 124 -1.23 -16.70 -3.44
N ILE A 125 -1.84 -15.69 -4.04
CA ILE A 125 -2.56 -14.64 -3.31
C ILE A 125 -3.68 -15.24 -2.45
N ARG A 126 -4.46 -16.18 -3.00
CA ARG A 126 -5.51 -16.89 -2.27
C ARG A 126 -4.99 -17.59 -1.02
N GLU A 127 -3.85 -18.25 -1.12
CA GLU A 127 -3.21 -18.95 0.00
C GLU A 127 -2.71 -17.95 1.05
N ILE A 128 -2.07 -16.85 0.62
CA ILE A 128 -1.62 -15.76 1.48
C ILE A 128 -2.80 -15.17 2.26
N GLU A 129 -3.89 -14.81 1.58
CA GLU A 129 -5.11 -14.26 2.18
C GLU A 129 -5.72 -15.21 3.23
N GLY A 130 -5.72 -16.52 2.97
CA GLY A 130 -6.14 -17.52 3.94
C GLY A 130 -5.28 -17.53 5.20
N LYS A 131 -3.96 -17.36 5.06
CA LYS A 131 -3.03 -17.26 6.20
C LYS A 131 -3.21 -15.94 6.94
N LEU A 132 -3.37 -14.81 6.22
CA LEU A 132 -3.65 -13.50 6.81
C LEU A 132 -4.93 -13.52 7.65
N THR A 133 -6.00 -14.07 7.12
CA THR A 133 -7.27 -14.26 7.85
C THR A 133 -7.06 -15.06 9.15
N THR A 134 -6.30 -16.16 9.09
CA THR A 134 -5.98 -16.97 10.26
C THR A 134 -5.14 -16.21 11.29
N LEU A 135 -4.17 -15.42 10.82
CA LEU A 135 -3.34 -14.57 11.69
C LEU A 135 -4.19 -13.52 12.41
N GLU A 136 -5.07 -12.83 11.68
CA GLU A 136 -5.94 -11.80 12.23
C GLU A 136 -6.95 -12.34 13.24
N GLN A 137 -7.45 -13.57 13.04
CA GLN A 137 -8.30 -14.26 14.00
C GLN A 137 -7.55 -14.64 15.28
N LYS A 138 -6.32 -15.16 15.14
CA LYS A 138 -5.51 -15.60 16.27
C LYS A 138 -4.85 -14.44 17.02
N TYR A 139 -4.50 -13.38 16.31
CA TYR A 139 -3.84 -12.17 16.81
C TYR A 139 -4.60 -10.92 16.37
N PRO A 140 -5.76 -10.62 16.97
CA PRO A 140 -6.60 -9.48 16.56
C PRO A 140 -5.82 -8.16 16.63
N GLY A 141 -5.57 -7.58 15.45
CA GLY A 141 -4.80 -6.34 15.32
C GLY A 141 -3.38 -6.52 14.76
N CYS A 142 -2.91 -7.73 14.44
CA CYS A 142 -1.61 -7.93 13.80
C CYS A 142 -1.50 -7.24 12.42
N GLY A 143 -2.61 -7.04 11.72
CA GLY A 143 -2.71 -6.21 10.51
C GLY A 143 -2.82 -4.71 10.78
N LYS A 144 -2.82 -4.29 12.06
CA LYS A 144 -2.80 -2.87 12.43
C LYS A 144 -1.38 -2.48 12.79
N LYS A 145 -0.99 -1.24 12.43
CA LYS A 145 0.27 -0.67 12.93
C LYS A 145 0.25 -0.73 14.47
N PRO A 146 1.34 -1.16 15.15
CA PRO A 146 1.40 -1.10 16.60
C PRO A 146 1.09 0.33 17.05
N SER A 147 -0.01 0.50 17.77
CA SER A 147 -0.29 1.72 18.51
C SER A 147 0.54 1.65 19.79
N GLY A 148 1.75 2.09 19.76
CA GLY A 148 2.64 2.14 20.91
C GLY A 148 4.06 2.37 20.50
N ASP A 149 4.60 3.47 20.95
CA ASP A 149 6.01 3.82 21.12
C ASP A 149 7.03 3.27 20.11
N GLY A 150 7.37 4.09 19.11
CA GLY A 150 8.74 4.17 18.64
C GLY A 150 9.20 3.07 17.69
N ALA A 151 8.71 3.05 16.46
CA ALA A 151 9.59 2.77 15.34
C ALA A 151 9.66 4.06 14.51
N SER A 152 10.43 5.00 15.01
CA SER A 152 11.00 6.08 14.23
C SER A 152 11.80 5.43 13.10
N VAL A 153 11.40 5.65 11.84
CA VAL A 153 12.36 5.71 10.74
C VAL A 153 13.52 6.58 11.26
N PRO A 154 14.80 6.19 11.11
CA PRO A 154 15.88 6.99 11.58
C PRO A 154 15.83 8.35 10.86
N ALA A 155 15.31 9.37 11.52
CA ALA A 155 15.60 10.74 11.21
C ALA A 155 17.02 10.96 11.72
N GLU A 156 18.04 10.82 10.88
CA GLU A 156 19.30 11.47 11.16
C GLU A 156 19.06 12.97 11.15
N ASN A 157 19.26 13.52 12.33
CA ASN A 157 19.26 14.92 12.76
C ASN A 157 17.93 15.49 13.27
N GLY A 158 17.84 15.46 14.59
CA GLY A 158 17.21 16.50 15.35
C GLY A 158 16.05 16.11 16.24
N LYS A 159 16.33 15.92 17.51
CA LYS A 159 15.47 16.09 18.68
C LYS A 159 14.27 15.14 18.86
N PRO A 160 14.17 14.39 19.97
CA PRO A 160 13.00 13.55 20.25
C PRO A 160 11.76 14.43 20.37
N ALA A 161 10.72 14.04 19.62
CA ALA A 161 9.41 14.67 19.67
C ALA A 161 8.85 14.59 21.10
N GLY A 162 8.55 15.73 21.68
CA GLY A 162 7.86 15.84 22.96
C GLY A 162 6.40 15.41 22.82
N LYS A 163 5.82 15.01 23.92
CA LYS A 163 4.41 14.61 24.06
C LYS A 163 3.50 15.74 23.53
N GLY A 164 3.06 15.63 22.25
CA GLY A 164 2.19 16.64 21.61
C GLY A 164 2.56 17.00 20.17
N ASP A 165 3.67 16.54 19.62
CA ASP A 165 4.07 16.86 18.25
C ASP A 165 3.24 16.03 17.25
N LEU A 166 2.44 16.74 16.42
CA LEU A 166 1.71 16.15 15.31
C LEU A 166 2.70 15.58 14.31
N MET A 167 2.45 14.37 13.79
CA MET A 167 3.29 13.76 12.76
C MET A 167 3.16 14.57 11.47
N GLN A 168 4.28 15.07 10.94
CA GLN A 168 4.33 15.76 9.66
C GLN A 168 4.26 14.76 8.51
N PHE A 169 3.48 15.08 7.49
CA PHE A 169 3.59 14.37 6.21
C PHE A 169 4.94 14.70 5.58
N PRO A 170 5.67 13.71 5.04
CA PRO A 170 6.99 13.96 4.45
C PRO A 170 6.96 15.04 3.37
N THR A 171 7.94 15.94 3.39
CA THR A 171 8.05 16.97 2.36
C THR A 171 8.47 16.35 1.03
N PHE A 172 7.97 16.90 -0.08
CA PHE A 172 8.34 16.50 -1.43
C PHE A 172 8.28 17.66 -2.41
N GLU A 173 9.08 17.54 -3.44
CA GLU A 173 8.92 18.21 -4.72
C GLU A 173 8.72 17.12 -5.78
N GLY A 174 7.73 17.29 -6.63
CA GLY A 174 7.34 16.29 -7.60
C GLY A 174 6.55 16.90 -8.74
N LYS A 175 5.82 16.07 -9.46
CA LYS A 175 4.97 16.49 -10.56
C LYS A 175 3.62 15.80 -10.49
N ASP A 176 2.61 16.42 -11.10
CA ASP A 176 1.38 15.68 -11.42
C ASP A 176 1.58 14.80 -12.67
N LEU A 177 0.58 13.99 -13.00
CA LEU A 177 0.67 13.10 -14.17
C LEU A 177 0.70 13.85 -15.50
N ASP A 178 0.37 15.15 -15.53
CA ASP A 178 0.47 16.01 -16.71
C ASP A 178 1.83 16.74 -16.80
N GLY A 179 2.69 16.56 -15.81
CA GLY A 179 4.05 17.10 -15.77
C GLY A 179 4.18 18.46 -15.10
N ASN A 180 3.12 18.99 -14.49
CA ASN A 180 3.16 20.25 -13.74
C ASN A 180 3.84 20.04 -12.39
N ASP A 181 4.67 20.99 -11.97
CA ASP A 181 5.39 20.91 -10.70
C ASP A 181 4.41 20.98 -9.51
N VAL A 182 4.71 20.19 -8.48
CA VAL A 182 3.95 20.11 -7.23
C VAL A 182 4.91 20.11 -6.05
N LYS A 183 4.69 21.03 -5.10
CA LYS A 183 5.43 21.07 -3.84
C LYS A 183 4.49 20.79 -2.69
N SER A 184 4.90 19.95 -1.76
CA SER A 184 4.08 19.59 -0.59
C SER A 184 3.65 20.81 0.23
N SER A 185 4.55 21.79 0.40
CA SER A 185 4.26 23.03 1.14
C SER A 185 3.15 23.85 0.51
N GLU A 186 3.15 23.99 -0.83
CA GLU A 186 2.12 24.71 -1.56
C GLU A 186 0.81 23.93 -1.63
N LEU A 187 0.92 22.60 -1.81
CA LEU A 187 -0.23 21.71 -1.86
C LEU A 187 -1.02 21.74 -0.55
N PHE A 188 -0.36 21.59 0.59
CA PHE A 188 -1.04 21.56 1.88
C PHE A 188 -1.51 22.94 2.32
N SER A 189 -0.69 23.96 2.21
CA SER A 189 -1.07 25.34 2.61
C SER A 189 -2.18 25.94 1.74
N GLY A 190 -2.32 25.48 0.49
CA GLY A 190 -3.37 25.89 -0.43
C GLY A 190 -4.74 25.25 -0.14
N ASN A 191 -4.80 24.25 0.75
CA ASN A 191 -6.03 23.54 1.08
C ASN A 191 -6.34 23.63 2.57
N THR A 192 -7.61 23.72 2.95
CA THR A 192 -8.05 23.58 4.35
C THR A 192 -7.80 22.17 4.89
N VAL A 193 -7.91 21.18 4.04
CA VAL A 193 -7.61 19.76 4.28
C VAL A 193 -7.23 19.10 2.96
N THR A 194 -6.24 18.20 3.01
CA THR A 194 -5.85 17.36 1.87
C THR A 194 -6.01 15.89 2.26
N VAL A 195 -6.80 15.17 1.49
CA VAL A 195 -6.91 13.70 1.60
C VAL A 195 -5.91 13.09 0.63
N VAL A 196 -4.87 12.42 1.13
CA VAL A 196 -3.83 11.79 0.31
C VAL A 196 -4.09 10.29 0.24
N ASN A 197 -4.44 9.79 -0.93
CA ASN A 197 -4.75 8.39 -1.17
C ASN A 197 -3.59 7.72 -1.93
N PHE A 198 -3.05 6.65 -1.35
CA PHE A 198 -2.01 5.83 -1.96
C PHE A 198 -2.65 4.61 -2.61
N TRP A 199 -2.33 4.40 -3.88
CA TRP A 199 -2.92 3.36 -4.70
C TRP A 199 -1.95 2.83 -5.76
N PHE A 200 -2.34 1.79 -6.50
CA PHE A 200 -1.64 1.37 -7.72
C PHE A 200 -2.61 0.76 -8.73
N THR A 201 -2.21 0.72 -10.00
CA THR A 201 -3.08 0.42 -11.14
C THR A 201 -3.69 -0.98 -11.13
N THR A 202 -3.03 -1.95 -10.53
CA THR A 202 -3.49 -3.34 -10.44
C THR A 202 -4.16 -3.68 -9.10
N CYS A 203 -4.30 -2.71 -8.20
CA CYS A 203 -5.00 -2.88 -6.94
C CYS A 203 -6.52 -2.75 -7.16
N SER A 204 -7.24 -3.86 -7.18
CA SER A 204 -8.70 -3.86 -7.43
C SER A 204 -9.49 -3.00 -6.44
N PRO A 205 -9.31 -3.13 -5.09
CA PRO A 205 -10.01 -2.26 -4.15
C PRO A 205 -9.63 -0.78 -4.31
N CYS A 206 -8.38 -0.47 -4.68
CA CYS A 206 -7.96 0.90 -4.95
C CYS A 206 -8.71 1.49 -6.16
N VAL A 207 -8.71 0.75 -7.28
CA VAL A 207 -9.41 1.17 -8.50
C VAL A 207 -10.92 1.22 -8.28
N GLY A 208 -11.43 0.38 -7.38
CA GLY A 208 -12.84 0.36 -6.98
C GLY A 208 -13.30 1.66 -6.34
N GLU A 209 -12.50 2.25 -5.46
CA GLU A 209 -12.87 3.46 -4.69
C GLU A 209 -12.62 4.80 -5.40
N LEU A 210 -11.95 4.81 -6.58
CA LEU A 210 -11.57 6.05 -7.27
C LEU A 210 -12.74 6.99 -7.56
N ALA A 211 -13.90 6.46 -7.92
CA ALA A 211 -15.09 7.25 -8.16
C ALA A 211 -15.67 7.88 -6.87
N ASP A 212 -15.56 7.17 -5.74
CA ASP A 212 -15.98 7.67 -4.43
C ASP A 212 -15.02 8.77 -3.93
N LEU A 213 -13.72 8.60 -4.17
CA LEU A 213 -12.71 9.64 -3.93
C LEU A 213 -12.96 10.88 -4.80
N GLU A 214 -13.38 10.73 -6.06
CA GLU A 214 -13.77 11.86 -6.91
C GLU A 214 -15.01 12.58 -6.36
N ALA A 215 -16.02 11.84 -5.89
CA ALA A 215 -17.19 12.44 -5.26
C ALA A 215 -16.79 13.19 -3.96
N LEU A 216 -15.89 12.63 -3.17
CA LEU A 216 -15.32 13.28 -1.99
C LEU A 216 -14.54 14.54 -2.38
N ASN A 217 -13.72 14.49 -3.43
CA ASN A 217 -12.96 15.64 -3.92
C ASN A 217 -13.85 16.83 -4.25
N ARG A 218 -14.94 16.59 -4.97
CA ARG A 218 -15.93 17.63 -5.31
C ARG A 218 -16.55 18.26 -4.05
N LYS A 219 -16.91 17.43 -3.08
CA LYS A 219 -17.45 17.88 -1.79
C LYS A 219 -16.43 18.70 -1.00
N LEU A 220 -15.17 18.27 -0.98
CA LEU A 220 -14.09 18.98 -0.28
C LEU A 220 -13.76 20.31 -0.95
N ALA A 221 -13.81 20.40 -2.26
CA ALA A 221 -13.54 21.63 -3.01
C ALA A 221 -14.48 22.77 -2.58
N GLU A 222 -15.74 22.49 -2.22
CA GLU A 222 -16.70 23.45 -1.69
C GLU A 222 -16.24 24.07 -0.35
N GLN A 223 -15.33 23.38 0.35
CA GLN A 223 -14.78 23.78 1.64
C GLN A 223 -13.29 24.17 1.57
N GLY A 224 -12.77 24.33 0.34
CA GLY A 224 -11.37 24.66 0.09
C GLY A 224 -10.40 23.52 0.35
N GLY A 225 -10.87 22.28 0.38
CA GLY A 225 -10.05 21.08 0.50
C GLY A 225 -9.90 20.32 -0.82
N ALA A 226 -9.09 19.27 -0.84
CA ALA A 226 -8.85 18.46 -2.02
C ALA A 226 -8.53 17.00 -1.69
N VAL A 227 -8.75 16.11 -2.66
CA VAL A 227 -8.17 14.77 -2.71
C VAL A 227 -6.94 14.81 -3.61
N VAL A 228 -5.89 14.08 -3.24
CA VAL A 228 -4.68 13.87 -4.05
C VAL A 228 -4.35 12.40 -4.06
N GLY A 229 -4.14 11.83 -5.25
CA GLY A 229 -3.70 10.46 -5.43
C GLY A 229 -2.17 10.37 -5.54
N VAL A 230 -1.59 9.33 -4.98
CA VAL A 230 -0.20 8.93 -5.22
C VAL A 230 -0.23 7.49 -5.70
N ASN A 231 0.05 7.28 -6.98
CA ASN A 231 0.20 5.92 -7.49
C ASN A 231 1.63 5.45 -7.27
N SER A 232 1.83 4.39 -6.50
CA SER A 232 3.15 3.89 -6.13
C SER A 232 3.99 3.41 -7.33
N PHE A 233 3.36 3.08 -8.46
CA PHE A 233 4.06 2.67 -9.68
C PHE A 233 4.54 3.86 -10.53
N THR A 234 3.97 5.05 -10.33
CA THR A 234 4.36 6.25 -11.08
C THR A 234 5.55 7.00 -10.48
N LEU A 235 6.10 6.52 -9.35
CA LEU A 235 7.30 7.12 -8.75
C LEU A 235 8.44 7.20 -9.77
N ASP A 236 9.33 8.15 -9.59
CA ASP A 236 10.43 8.47 -10.52
C ASP A 236 9.99 8.91 -11.93
N GLY A 237 8.67 9.11 -12.11
CA GLY A 237 8.10 9.54 -13.38
C GLY A 237 8.08 8.45 -14.47
N ASP A 238 7.89 7.19 -14.08
CA ASP A 238 7.76 6.09 -15.04
C ASP A 238 6.64 6.37 -16.04
N LYS A 239 7.02 6.54 -17.31
CA LYS A 239 6.10 6.97 -18.37
C LYS A 239 5.03 5.95 -18.68
N THR A 240 5.35 4.67 -18.58
CA THR A 240 4.41 3.58 -18.84
C THR A 240 3.37 3.54 -17.72
N ALA A 241 3.81 3.54 -16.47
CA ALA A 241 2.91 3.55 -15.31
C ALA A 241 2.05 4.83 -15.26
N ILE A 242 2.61 6.00 -15.64
CA ILE A 242 1.85 7.25 -15.77
C ILE A 242 0.74 7.13 -16.83
N SER A 243 1.05 6.55 -18.01
CA SER A 243 0.04 6.34 -19.06
C SER A 243 -1.07 5.40 -18.60
N GLU A 244 -0.72 4.29 -17.96
CA GLU A 244 -1.67 3.31 -17.41
C GLU A 244 -2.55 3.95 -16.32
N ALA A 245 -1.96 4.70 -15.40
CA ALA A 245 -2.68 5.41 -14.35
C ALA A 245 -3.69 6.41 -14.95
N LYS A 246 -3.28 7.20 -15.93
CA LYS A 246 -4.17 8.18 -16.63
C LYS A 246 -5.33 7.48 -17.31
N ASP A 247 -5.12 6.35 -17.95
CA ASP A 247 -6.16 5.57 -18.59
C ASP A 247 -7.22 5.08 -17.59
N ILE A 248 -6.79 4.56 -16.44
CA ILE A 248 -7.68 4.11 -15.38
C ILE A 248 -8.45 5.29 -14.78
N LEU A 249 -7.76 6.38 -14.44
CA LEU A 249 -8.38 7.58 -13.87
C LEU A 249 -9.43 8.15 -14.82
N SER A 250 -9.13 8.23 -16.13
CA SER A 250 -10.08 8.68 -17.16
C SER A 250 -11.31 7.76 -17.23
N LYS A 251 -11.12 6.43 -17.26
CA LYS A 251 -12.22 5.46 -17.29
C LYS A 251 -13.11 5.53 -16.03
N LYS A 252 -12.53 5.91 -14.90
CA LYS A 252 -13.25 6.09 -13.62
C LYS A 252 -13.83 7.48 -13.44
N GLY A 253 -13.60 8.40 -14.37
CA GLY A 253 -14.11 9.77 -14.33
C GLY A 253 -13.45 10.62 -13.24
N VAL A 254 -12.21 10.32 -12.90
CA VAL A 254 -11.42 11.02 -11.87
C VAL A 254 -10.78 12.27 -12.45
N SER A 255 -10.96 13.38 -11.76
CA SER A 255 -10.40 14.70 -12.12
C SER A 255 -9.46 15.26 -11.04
N TYR A 256 -9.45 14.69 -9.82
CA TYR A 256 -8.53 15.16 -8.79
C TYR A 256 -7.08 14.84 -9.15
N ARG A 257 -6.17 15.69 -8.65
CA ARG A 257 -4.75 15.61 -8.97
C ARG A 257 -4.14 14.29 -8.48
N ASN A 258 -3.44 13.60 -9.36
CA ASN A 258 -2.56 12.49 -9.02
C ASN A 258 -1.11 12.93 -9.23
N ILE A 259 -0.22 12.59 -8.30
CA ILE A 259 1.16 13.09 -8.24
C ILE A 259 2.16 11.96 -8.12
N TRP A 260 3.39 12.26 -8.50
CA TRP A 260 4.55 11.41 -8.29
C TRP A 260 5.76 12.24 -7.86
N PHE A 261 6.72 11.60 -7.23
CA PHE A 261 7.97 12.18 -6.75
C PHE A 261 9.08 11.12 -6.79
N ASP A 262 10.34 11.53 -6.53
CA ASP A 262 11.50 10.64 -6.49
C ASP A 262 11.33 9.58 -5.39
N SER A 263 11.52 8.30 -5.75
CA SER A 263 11.40 7.16 -4.83
C SER A 263 12.43 7.21 -3.69
N LYS A 264 13.56 7.92 -3.87
CA LYS A 264 14.60 8.10 -2.86
C LYS A 264 14.35 9.30 -1.95
N SER A 265 13.37 10.16 -2.27
CA SER A 265 12.95 11.26 -1.39
C SER A 265 12.34 10.72 -0.10
N ASP A 266 12.14 11.58 0.91
CA ASP A 266 11.51 11.16 2.15
C ASP A 266 10.06 10.71 1.91
N ALA A 267 9.32 11.36 1.01
CA ALA A 267 7.99 10.91 0.61
C ALA A 267 8.02 9.60 -0.19
N GLY A 268 9.06 9.38 -1.02
CA GLY A 268 9.26 8.12 -1.71
C GLY A 268 9.52 6.96 -0.75
N LYS A 269 10.42 7.16 0.23
CA LYS A 269 10.68 6.18 1.29
C LYS A 269 9.44 5.93 2.16
N PHE A 270 8.66 6.97 2.45
CA PHE A 270 7.40 6.86 3.15
C PHE A 270 6.41 5.98 2.36
N THR A 271 6.29 6.20 1.04
CA THR A 271 5.45 5.40 0.15
C THR A 271 5.91 3.94 0.11
N ALA A 272 7.22 3.70 0.01
CA ALA A 272 7.80 2.35 0.05
C ALA A 272 7.60 1.64 1.39
N GLY A 273 7.41 2.39 2.47
CA GLY A 273 7.08 1.85 3.81
C GLY A 273 5.60 1.51 4.01
N LEU A 274 4.74 1.75 3.02
CA LEU A 274 3.33 1.35 3.07
C LEU A 274 3.21 -0.13 2.75
N PHE A 275 2.65 -0.88 3.67
CA PHE A 275 2.50 -2.34 3.57
C PHE A 275 1.11 -2.78 3.09
N SER A 276 0.18 -1.85 2.90
CA SER A 276 -1.20 -2.16 2.48
C SER A 276 -1.75 -1.07 1.57
N PHE A 277 -2.55 -1.46 0.59
CA PHE A 277 -3.22 -0.55 -0.34
C PHE A 277 -4.71 -0.94 -0.50
N PRO A 278 -5.60 0.05 -0.66
CA PRO A 278 -5.31 1.48 -0.57
C PRO A 278 -5.03 1.91 0.87
N THR A 279 -4.23 2.95 1.04
CA THR A 279 -4.03 3.63 2.32
C THR A 279 -4.28 5.12 2.14
N THR A 280 -5.11 5.70 3.01
CA THR A 280 -5.52 7.10 2.92
C THR A 280 -5.10 7.87 4.18
N TYR A 281 -4.44 9.00 3.98
CA TYR A 281 -4.07 9.95 5.03
C TYR A 281 -4.90 11.22 4.91
N VAL A 282 -5.23 11.82 6.05
CA VAL A 282 -5.80 13.17 6.11
C VAL A 282 -4.71 14.11 6.61
N VAL A 283 -4.46 15.19 5.87
CA VAL A 283 -3.39 16.15 6.15
C VAL A 283 -4.00 17.55 6.28
N ASP A 284 -3.62 18.29 7.33
CA ASP A 284 -4.09 19.66 7.55
C ASP A 284 -3.29 20.68 6.71
N LYS A 285 -3.71 21.96 6.75
CA LYS A 285 -3.06 23.05 6.01
C LYS A 285 -1.57 23.28 6.38
N ASN A 286 -1.13 22.78 7.52
CA ASN A 286 0.24 22.91 8.01
C ASN A 286 1.11 21.69 7.64
N GLY A 287 0.53 20.72 6.90
CA GLY A 287 1.21 19.47 6.55
C GLY A 287 1.20 18.41 7.67
N ASN A 288 0.43 18.59 8.73
CA ASN A 288 0.32 17.60 9.79
C ASN A 288 -0.64 16.49 9.38
N ILE A 289 -0.26 15.25 9.65
CA ILE A 289 -1.14 14.10 9.54
C ILE A 289 -2.15 14.15 10.69
N VAL A 290 -3.43 14.07 10.36
CA VAL A 290 -4.53 14.12 11.33
C VAL A 290 -5.02 12.71 11.60
N GLY A 291 -4.78 12.22 12.80
CA GLY A 291 -5.14 10.86 13.23
C GLY A 291 -4.32 9.76 12.56
N GLU A 292 -4.84 8.54 12.64
CA GLU A 292 -4.20 7.37 12.05
C GLU A 292 -4.60 7.20 10.57
N PRO A 293 -3.73 6.59 9.74
CA PRO A 293 -4.08 6.28 8.35
C PRO A 293 -5.26 5.32 8.28
N ILE A 294 -6.07 5.49 7.25
CA ILE A 294 -7.17 4.59 6.93
C ILE A 294 -6.64 3.54 5.97
N VAL A 295 -6.55 2.31 6.47
CA VAL A 295 -6.13 1.14 5.68
C VAL A 295 -7.36 0.46 5.11
N GLY A 296 -7.29 0.13 3.81
CA GLY A 296 -8.40 -0.43 3.04
C GLY A 296 -9.29 0.64 2.40
N ALA A 297 -10.15 0.18 1.48
CA ALA A 297 -10.98 1.06 0.67
C ALA A 297 -11.96 1.90 1.52
N ILE A 298 -12.10 3.18 1.18
CA ILE A 298 -13.01 4.12 1.85
C ILE A 298 -14.49 3.82 1.59
N THR A 299 -14.81 2.91 0.69
CA THR A 299 -16.18 2.44 0.41
C THR A 299 -16.78 1.65 1.57
N GLY A 300 -15.93 1.11 2.47
CA GLY A 300 -16.38 0.46 3.70
C GLY A 300 -17.00 1.47 4.68
N LYS A 301 -18.14 1.13 5.30
CA LYS A 301 -18.85 2.03 6.22
C LYS A 301 -17.95 2.57 7.33
N LYS A 302 -17.15 1.71 7.96
CA LYS A 302 -16.25 2.09 9.05
C LYS A 302 -15.15 3.04 8.56
N GLN A 303 -14.57 2.75 7.40
CA GLN A 303 -13.53 3.57 6.79
C GLN A 303 -14.09 4.95 6.40
N ALA A 304 -15.28 4.99 5.78
CA ALA A 304 -15.95 6.24 5.41
C ALA A 304 -16.27 7.12 6.64
N GLU A 305 -16.80 6.54 7.72
CA GLU A 305 -17.09 7.25 8.96
C GLU A 305 -15.81 7.79 9.61
N THR A 306 -14.73 6.99 9.61
CA THR A 306 -13.42 7.41 10.14
C THR A 306 -12.84 8.55 9.31
N LEU A 307 -12.87 8.42 7.97
CA LEU A 307 -12.39 9.46 7.05
C LEU A 307 -13.12 10.78 7.27
N GLN A 308 -14.46 10.76 7.34
CA GLN A 308 -15.24 11.98 7.57
C GLN A 308 -14.87 12.65 8.91
N LYS A 309 -14.71 11.86 9.98
CA LYS A 309 -14.28 12.38 11.28
C LYS A 309 -12.92 13.06 11.24
N LEU A 310 -11.94 12.46 10.54
CA LEU A 310 -10.60 13.04 10.42
C LEU A 310 -10.62 14.32 9.58
N ILE A 311 -11.41 14.35 8.50
CA ILE A 311 -11.64 15.55 7.69
C ILE A 311 -12.21 16.68 8.52
N ASP A 312 -13.27 16.42 9.29
CA ASP A 312 -13.91 17.42 10.15
C ASP A 312 -12.91 17.96 11.19
N GLN A 313 -12.07 17.11 11.76
CA GLN A 313 -11.00 17.49 12.66
C GLN A 313 -9.94 18.38 12.00
N ALA A 314 -9.48 18.01 10.79
CA ALA A 314 -8.51 18.80 10.02
C ALA A 314 -9.05 20.21 9.69
N ILE A 315 -10.31 20.29 9.26
CA ILE A 315 -10.99 21.55 8.96
C ILE A 315 -11.16 22.40 10.21
N ALA A 316 -11.49 21.80 11.36
CA ALA A 316 -11.57 22.53 12.62
C ALA A 316 -10.20 23.12 13.03
N ASN A 317 -9.12 22.34 12.89
CA ASN A 317 -7.75 22.80 13.15
C ASN A 317 -7.31 23.93 12.21
N SER A 318 -7.88 24.02 11.00
CA SER A 318 -7.52 25.05 10.01
C SER A 318 -8.13 26.42 10.32
N LYS A 319 -9.15 26.48 11.19
CA LYS A 319 -9.89 27.71 11.54
C LYS A 319 -9.35 28.41 12.80
N GLY A 320 -8.45 27.77 13.55
CA GLY A 320 -7.78 28.32 14.71
C GLY A 320 -6.35 28.74 14.38
#